data_3cb58482c40015a111645a71309e3a18
#
_entry.id   3cb58482c40015a111645a71309e3a18
#
_cell.length_a   1.000
_cell.length_b   1.000
_cell.length_c   1.000
_cell.angle_alpha   90.00
_cell.angle_beta   90.00
_cell.angle_gamma   90.00
#
_symmetry.space_group_name_H-M   'P 1'
#
loop_
_entity.id
_entity.type
_entity.pdbx_description
1 polymer ?
#
loop_
_entity_poly.entity_id
_entity_poly.type
_entity_poly.pdbx_seq_one_letter_code
_entity_poly.pdbx_strand_id
1 'polypeptide(L)'
;MVLGLLLGGCFSETYQRGYIVPDGALEQIPIGSTQEQVLIVLGTPSTVATVSGEAFYYISQRSERPIGFMPQQVVDQRVVAIYFDKGRRVERLANYGLKDGRVFDFVSRTTPTGGKDYAYVNAMFKLF
;
A
#
# COMPACT_ATOMS: atom_id res chain seq x y z
N MET A 1 -29.53 38.03 4.16
CA MET A 1 -28.88 37.79 2.93
C MET A 1 -27.83 36.71 3.04
N VAL A 2 -27.94 35.74 2.24
CA VAL A 2 -27.11 34.55 2.37
C VAL A 2 -26.10 34.55 1.23
N LEU A 3 -24.85 34.84 1.54
CA LEU A 3 -23.78 34.91 0.57
C LEU A 3 -22.75 33.83 0.71
N GLY A 4 -22.83 33.03 1.75
CA GLY A 4 -21.84 32.03 2.02
C GLY A 4 -21.96 30.74 1.23
N LEU A 5 -22.97 30.63 0.39
CA LEU A 5 -23.28 29.36 -0.26
C LEU A 5 -22.52 29.11 -1.56
N LEU A 6 -21.75 30.07 -2.01
CA LEU A 6 -21.09 29.99 -3.30
C LEU A 6 -19.72 29.34 -3.23
N LEU A 7 -19.30 28.90 -2.05
CA LEU A 7 -17.95 28.37 -1.85
C LEU A 7 -17.82 26.89 -2.10
N GLY A 8 -18.91 26.21 -2.44
CA GLY A 8 -18.91 24.76 -2.52
C GLY A 8 -18.38 24.15 -3.80
N GLY A 9 -18.04 24.93 -4.81
CA GLY A 9 -17.79 24.38 -6.14
C GLY A 9 -16.35 24.11 -6.52
N CYS A 10 -15.40 24.42 -5.66
CA CYS A 10 -13.99 24.43 -6.05
C CYS A 10 -13.12 23.41 -5.31
N PHE A 11 -13.69 22.35 -4.80
CA PHE A 11 -12.92 21.36 -4.06
C PHE A 11 -12.38 20.27 -4.95
N SER A 12 -11.12 19.90 -4.71
CA SER A 12 -10.59 18.67 -5.26
C SER A 12 -11.17 17.49 -4.50
N GLU A 13 -11.34 16.37 -5.18
CA GLU A 13 -11.84 15.15 -4.58
C GLU A 13 -10.70 14.15 -4.48
N THR A 14 -10.60 13.49 -3.33
CA THR A 14 -9.60 12.46 -3.07
C THR A 14 -10.31 11.13 -2.86
N TYR A 15 -9.89 10.11 -3.60
CA TYR A 15 -10.45 8.77 -3.51
C TYR A 15 -9.37 7.80 -3.10
N GLN A 16 -9.71 6.90 -2.16
CA GLN A 16 -8.83 5.80 -1.76
C GLN A 16 -9.49 4.48 -2.08
N ARG A 17 -8.71 3.59 -2.67
CA ARG A 17 -9.14 2.24 -3.01
C ARG A 17 -8.20 1.23 -2.41
N GLY A 18 -8.75 0.06 -2.08
CA GLY A 18 -8.00 -1.00 -1.43
C GLY A 18 -7.83 -0.77 0.05
N TYR A 19 -6.84 -1.39 0.62
CA TYR A 19 -6.61 -1.35 2.06
C TYR A 19 -5.82 -0.10 2.44
N ILE A 20 -6.27 0.58 3.49
CA ILE A 20 -5.56 1.73 4.04
C ILE A 20 -4.86 1.27 5.31
N VAL A 21 -3.51 1.28 5.29
CA VAL A 21 -2.71 0.92 6.46
C VAL A 21 -2.76 2.08 7.45
N PRO A 22 -3.23 1.85 8.69
CA PRO A 22 -3.23 2.92 9.70
C PRO A 22 -1.82 3.39 10.02
N ASP A 23 -1.69 4.66 10.39
CA ASP A 23 -0.40 5.21 10.81
C ASP A 23 0.13 4.44 12.02
N GLY A 24 1.40 4.09 11.98
CA GLY A 24 2.04 3.36 13.07
C GLY A 24 1.70 1.88 13.15
N ALA A 25 0.86 1.37 12.24
CA ALA A 25 0.46 -0.05 12.30
C ALA A 25 1.63 -1.00 12.12
N LEU A 26 2.55 -0.68 11.23
CA LEU A 26 3.72 -1.55 10.98
C LEU A 26 4.66 -1.62 12.18
N GLU A 27 4.68 -0.57 13.01
CA GLU A 27 5.48 -0.56 14.23
C GLU A 27 4.95 -1.52 15.29
N GLN A 28 3.68 -1.92 15.17
CA GLN A 28 3.05 -2.87 16.08
C GLN A 28 3.28 -4.31 15.65
N ILE A 29 4.03 -4.53 14.59
CA ILE A 29 4.32 -5.86 14.05
C ILE A 29 5.84 -6.05 14.05
N PRO A 30 6.43 -6.39 15.21
CA PRO A 30 7.86 -6.67 15.25
C PRO A 30 8.19 -7.96 14.48
N ILE A 31 9.43 -8.07 14.05
CA ILE A 31 9.94 -9.30 13.45
C ILE A 31 9.73 -10.46 14.44
N GLY A 32 9.24 -11.58 13.94
CA GLY A 32 8.88 -12.73 14.76
C GLY A 32 7.42 -12.79 15.18
N SER A 33 6.63 -11.77 14.86
CA SER A 33 5.18 -11.79 15.13
C SER A 33 4.50 -12.93 14.38
N THR A 34 3.40 -13.45 14.93
CA THR A 34 2.62 -14.49 14.28
C THR A 34 1.72 -13.91 13.20
N GLN A 35 1.23 -14.76 12.30
CA GLN A 35 0.24 -14.32 11.31
C GLN A 35 -1.03 -13.79 11.98
N GLU A 36 -1.42 -14.38 13.10
CA GLU A 36 -2.59 -13.93 13.84
C GLU A 36 -2.41 -12.49 14.33
N GLN A 37 -1.21 -12.15 14.81
CA GLN A 37 -0.89 -10.78 15.22
C GLN A 37 -1.02 -9.82 14.03
N VAL A 38 -0.51 -10.21 12.88
CA VAL A 38 -0.63 -9.40 11.66
C VAL A 38 -2.10 -9.18 11.29
N LEU A 39 -2.90 -10.24 11.34
CA LEU A 39 -4.32 -10.13 11.02
C LEU A 39 -5.08 -9.26 12.00
N ILE A 40 -4.68 -9.28 13.28
CA ILE A 40 -5.30 -8.41 14.29
C ILE A 40 -4.97 -6.94 14.02
N VAL A 41 -3.72 -6.65 13.71
CA VAL A 41 -3.27 -5.26 13.51
C VAL A 41 -3.71 -4.71 12.16
N LEU A 42 -3.52 -5.48 11.09
CA LEU A 42 -3.73 -5.01 9.72
C LEU A 42 -5.04 -5.52 9.09
N GLY A 43 -5.62 -6.56 9.64
CA GLY A 43 -6.82 -7.16 9.05
C GLY A 43 -6.51 -8.09 7.89
N THR A 44 -7.51 -8.38 7.08
CA THR A 44 -7.39 -9.30 5.96
C THR A 44 -6.55 -8.69 4.84
N PRO A 45 -5.53 -9.40 4.33
CA PRO A 45 -4.71 -8.88 3.23
C PRO A 45 -5.49 -8.82 1.92
N SER A 46 -5.05 -7.95 1.03
CA SER A 46 -5.63 -7.84 -0.32
C SER A 46 -5.35 -9.12 -1.12
N THR A 47 -4.17 -9.68 -0.96
CA THR A 47 -3.81 -10.94 -1.59
C THR A 47 -2.74 -11.66 -0.77
N VAL A 48 -2.67 -12.96 -0.93
CA VAL A 48 -1.67 -13.83 -0.32
C VAL A 48 -0.90 -14.51 -1.43
N ALA A 49 0.41 -14.58 -1.31
CA ALA A 49 1.26 -15.22 -2.30
C ALA A 49 2.29 -16.11 -1.64
N THR A 50 2.77 -17.10 -2.40
CA THR A 50 3.80 -18.03 -1.96
C THR A 50 4.93 -18.09 -2.99
N VAL A 51 5.43 -16.93 -3.38
CA VAL A 51 6.47 -16.82 -4.42
C VAL A 51 7.83 -17.26 -3.86
N SER A 52 8.19 -16.70 -2.69
CA SER A 52 9.45 -17.04 -2.02
C SER A 52 9.17 -17.30 -0.54
N GLY A 53 8.16 -18.11 -0.25
CA GLY A 53 7.56 -18.26 1.05
C GLY A 53 6.23 -17.52 1.08
N GLU A 54 5.50 -17.65 2.20
CA GLU A 54 4.20 -17.02 2.33
C GLU A 54 4.34 -15.51 2.58
N ALA A 55 3.51 -14.73 1.92
CA ALA A 55 3.51 -13.28 2.08
C ALA A 55 2.08 -12.75 2.02
N PHE A 56 1.79 -11.76 2.87
CA PHE A 56 0.55 -11.00 2.83
C PHE A 56 0.82 -9.66 2.17
N TYR A 57 -0.02 -9.28 1.22
CA TYR A 57 0.09 -8.01 0.53
C TYR A 57 -1.14 -7.17 0.78
N TYR A 58 -0.93 -5.95 1.20
CA TYR A 58 -1.97 -4.95 1.45
C TYR A 58 -1.80 -3.84 0.42
N ILE A 59 -2.73 -3.79 -0.53
CA ILE A 59 -2.63 -2.92 -1.70
C ILE A 59 -3.54 -1.72 -1.49
N SER A 60 -3.00 -0.53 -1.66
CA SER A 60 -3.76 0.71 -1.57
C SER A 60 -3.42 1.64 -2.72
N GLN A 61 -4.40 2.47 -3.08
CA GLN A 61 -4.27 3.44 -4.16
C GLN A 61 -5.04 4.68 -3.76
N ARG A 62 -4.40 5.83 -3.90
CA ARG A 62 -5.05 7.11 -3.71
C ARG A 62 -5.12 7.84 -5.04
N SER A 63 -6.30 8.35 -5.37
CA SER A 63 -6.54 9.09 -6.59
C SER A 63 -7.10 10.46 -6.24
N GLU A 64 -6.78 11.46 -7.03
CA GLU A 64 -7.30 12.80 -6.87
C GLU A 64 -7.90 13.31 -8.18
N ARG A 65 -8.97 14.09 -8.05
CA ARG A 65 -9.53 14.87 -9.13
C ARG A 65 -9.33 16.33 -8.79
N PRO A 66 -8.34 16.99 -9.41
CA PRO A 66 -8.00 18.37 -9.04
C PRO A 66 -9.14 19.36 -9.27
N ILE A 67 -9.92 19.16 -10.33
CA ILE A 67 -11.10 19.97 -10.65
C ILE A 67 -12.20 19.01 -11.09
N GLY A 68 -13.45 19.34 -10.76
CA GLY A 68 -14.58 18.43 -10.97
C GLY A 68 -14.77 17.92 -12.39
N PHE A 69 -14.33 18.67 -13.42
CA PHE A 69 -14.46 18.22 -14.80
C PHE A 69 -13.19 17.53 -15.33
N MET A 70 -12.14 17.48 -14.54
CA MET A 70 -10.90 16.79 -14.95
C MET A 70 -10.95 15.32 -14.59
N PRO A 71 -10.23 14.47 -15.34
CA PRO A 71 -10.19 13.05 -15.03
C PRO A 71 -9.49 12.80 -13.70
N GLN A 72 -9.91 11.73 -13.06
CA GLN A 72 -9.29 11.25 -11.82
C GLN A 72 -7.87 10.78 -12.12
N GLN A 73 -6.92 11.19 -11.29
CA GLN A 73 -5.52 10.82 -11.44
C GLN A 73 -5.05 10.05 -10.21
N VAL A 74 -4.30 8.99 -10.44
CA VAL A 74 -3.67 8.23 -9.36
C VAL A 74 -2.44 9.00 -8.90
N VAL A 75 -2.44 9.42 -7.63
CA VAL A 75 -1.35 10.20 -7.05
C VAL A 75 -0.46 9.39 -6.14
N ASP A 76 -0.92 8.26 -5.64
CA ASP A 76 -0.14 7.39 -4.77
C ASP A 76 -0.62 5.96 -4.88
N GLN A 77 0.34 5.05 -4.94
CA GLN A 77 0.10 3.61 -4.93
C GLN A 77 1.05 2.99 -3.91
N ARG A 78 0.53 2.13 -3.05
CA ARG A 78 1.32 1.47 -2.01
C ARG A 78 1.00 0.00 -1.96
N VAL A 79 2.03 -0.80 -1.74
CA VAL A 79 1.91 -2.22 -1.47
C VAL A 79 2.71 -2.49 -0.20
N VAL A 80 2.01 -2.79 0.89
CA VAL A 80 2.66 -3.23 2.13
C VAL A 80 2.75 -4.74 2.06
N ALA A 81 3.96 -5.25 2.20
CA ALA A 81 4.22 -6.69 2.14
C ALA A 81 4.73 -7.18 3.49
N ILE A 82 4.13 -8.25 3.97
CA ILE A 82 4.53 -8.92 5.20
C ILE A 82 5.01 -10.32 4.79
N TYR A 83 6.31 -10.57 4.93
CA TYR A 83 6.92 -11.83 4.54
C TYR A 83 7.09 -12.72 5.76
N PHE A 84 6.67 -13.96 5.62
CA PHE A 84 6.72 -14.95 6.70
C PHE A 84 7.78 -15.99 6.43
N ASP A 85 8.38 -16.49 7.51
CA ASP A 85 9.31 -17.61 7.45
C ASP A 85 8.55 -18.94 7.44
N LYS A 86 9.30 -20.06 7.51
CA LYS A 86 8.72 -21.39 7.50
C LYS A 86 7.84 -21.66 8.71
N GLY A 87 8.08 -20.96 9.81
CA GLY A 87 7.30 -21.06 11.03
C GLY A 87 6.07 -20.16 11.05
N ARG A 88 5.77 -19.50 9.92
CA ARG A 88 4.65 -18.55 9.78
C ARG A 88 4.78 -17.35 10.71
N ARG A 89 6.01 -16.91 10.93
CA ARG A 89 6.30 -15.70 11.69
C ARG A 89 6.89 -14.65 10.78
N VAL A 90 6.66 -13.40 11.13
CA VAL A 90 7.14 -12.28 10.33
C VAL A 90 8.66 -12.33 10.26
N GLU A 91 9.17 -12.43 9.04
CA GLU A 91 10.59 -12.42 8.74
C GLU A 91 11.03 -11.04 8.28
N ARG A 92 10.20 -10.37 7.48
CA ARG A 92 10.53 -9.09 6.88
C ARG A 92 9.26 -8.31 6.57
N LEU A 93 9.34 -7.00 6.67
CA LEU A 93 8.30 -6.07 6.28
C LEU A 93 8.82 -5.21 5.14
N ALA A 94 7.93 -4.86 4.23
CA ALA A 94 8.26 -3.91 3.18
C ALA A 94 7.05 -3.00 2.93
N ASN A 95 7.33 -1.76 2.55
CA ASN A 95 6.30 -0.82 2.15
C ASN A 95 6.72 -0.26 0.81
N TYR A 96 6.23 -0.88 -0.25
CA TYR A 96 6.59 -0.51 -1.60
C TYR A 96 5.72 0.63 -2.10
N GLY A 97 6.36 1.60 -2.73
CA GLY A 97 5.71 2.68 -3.44
C GLY A 97 6.46 2.95 -4.72
N LEU A 98 6.02 3.95 -5.46
CA LEU A 98 6.70 4.39 -6.66
C LEU A 98 7.47 5.67 -6.36
N LYS A 99 8.74 5.70 -6.74
CA LYS A 99 9.60 6.86 -6.67
C LYS A 99 10.27 7.02 -8.03
N ASP A 100 9.99 8.12 -8.69
CA ASP A 100 10.50 8.39 -10.04
C ASP A 100 10.13 7.27 -11.02
N GLY A 101 8.91 6.73 -10.89
CA GLY A 101 8.42 5.65 -11.74
C GLY A 101 8.97 4.27 -11.43
N ARG A 102 9.75 4.12 -10.37
CA ARG A 102 10.35 2.85 -9.96
C ARG A 102 9.84 2.42 -8.60
N VAL A 103 9.73 1.12 -8.42
CA VAL A 103 9.35 0.54 -7.12
C VAL A 103 10.45 0.83 -6.11
N PHE A 104 10.05 1.38 -4.97
CA PHE A 104 10.97 1.72 -3.88
C PHE A 104 10.38 1.20 -2.58
N ASP A 105 11.22 0.57 -1.75
CA ASP A 105 10.80 0.09 -0.44
C ASP A 105 11.12 1.15 0.61
N PHE A 106 10.08 1.73 1.20
CA PHE A 106 10.23 2.80 2.19
C PHE A 106 10.67 2.29 3.56
N VAL A 107 10.60 0.99 3.82
CA VAL A 107 11.11 0.41 5.06
C VAL A 107 12.63 0.26 4.98
N SER A 108 13.14 -0.38 3.93
CA SER A 108 14.58 -0.55 3.74
C SER A 108 15.24 0.64 3.08
N ARG A 109 14.45 1.52 2.47
CA ARG A 109 14.90 2.71 1.72
C ARG A 109 15.78 2.32 0.54
N THR A 110 15.43 1.25 -0.12
CA THR A 110 16.16 0.73 -1.28
C THR A 110 15.22 0.46 -2.44
N THR A 111 15.78 0.39 -3.63
CA THR A 111 15.06 -0.06 -4.82
C THR A 111 15.34 -1.55 -4.99
N PRO A 112 14.30 -2.40 -5.01
CA PRO A 112 14.51 -3.82 -5.26
C PRO A 112 15.19 -4.04 -6.63
N THR A 113 16.15 -4.93 -6.69
CA THR A 113 16.98 -5.08 -7.90
C THR A 113 16.79 -6.41 -8.60
N GLY A 114 15.79 -7.19 -8.26
CA GLY A 114 15.53 -8.43 -8.95
C GLY A 114 14.89 -9.47 -8.06
N GLY A 115 14.80 -10.69 -8.59
CA GLY A 115 14.16 -11.79 -7.90
C GLY A 115 12.68 -11.89 -8.19
N LYS A 116 12.08 -12.99 -7.72
CA LYS A 116 10.67 -13.28 -7.97
C LYS A 116 9.76 -12.29 -7.27
N ASP A 117 10.14 -11.87 -6.07
CA ASP A 117 9.35 -10.90 -5.30
C ASP A 117 9.26 -9.56 -6.00
N TYR A 118 10.37 -9.10 -6.55
CA TYR A 118 10.38 -7.84 -7.30
C TYR A 118 9.45 -7.90 -8.50
N ALA A 119 9.51 -8.97 -9.26
CA ALA A 119 8.66 -9.14 -10.44
C ALA A 119 7.18 -9.14 -10.05
N TYR A 120 6.85 -9.80 -8.94
CA TYR A 120 5.48 -9.89 -8.44
C TYR A 120 4.97 -8.52 -7.99
N VAL A 121 5.75 -7.80 -7.20
CA VAL A 121 5.40 -6.46 -6.72
C VAL A 121 5.28 -5.48 -7.87
N ASN A 122 6.22 -5.52 -8.81
CA ASN A 122 6.18 -4.66 -9.98
C ASN A 122 4.93 -4.90 -10.82
N ALA A 123 4.52 -6.16 -10.95
CA ALA A 123 3.28 -6.50 -11.64
C ALA A 123 2.06 -5.94 -10.92
N MET A 124 2.05 -5.94 -9.59
CA MET A 124 0.97 -5.35 -8.81
C MET A 124 0.79 -3.86 -9.12
N PHE A 125 1.88 -3.12 -9.24
CA PHE A 125 1.80 -1.70 -9.56
C PHE A 125 1.28 -1.44 -10.96
N LYS A 126 1.44 -2.38 -11.86
CA LYS A 126 0.93 -2.24 -13.23
C LYS A 126 -0.55 -2.56 -13.36
N LEU A 127 -1.12 -3.25 -12.37
CA LEU A 127 -2.54 -3.62 -12.39
C LEU A 127 -3.47 -2.49 -11.92
N PHE A 128 -2.91 -1.45 -11.35
CA PHE A 128 -3.70 -0.31 -10.87
C PHE A 128 -4.03 0.67 -11.98
#